data_a7f428e2534b5d6117354d07ac1d8fa0
#
_entry.id   a7f428e2534b5d6117354d07ac1d8fa0
#
_cell.length_a   1.000
_cell.length_b   1.000
_cell.length_c   1.000
_cell.angle_alpha   90.00
_cell.angle_beta   90.00
_cell.angle_gamma   90.00
#
_symmetry.space_group_name_H-M   'P 1'
#
loop_
_entity.id
_entity.type
_entity.pdbx_description
1 polymer ?
#
loop_
_entity_poly.entity_id
_entity_poly.type
_entity_poly.pdbx_seq_one_letter_code
_entity_poly.pdbx_strand_id
1 'polypeptide(L)'
;ACFHGFGLGIINGTGVEVRNMAFFYQGSSNDNMEIKGTHHIWVHNNDYFYGEQGGGDHGKGDGALDSKDGATFCTFSYNHFHDTGKSNLCGMKSETVDNLICYHHNWFDHSDSRHPRVRTSSVHVWNNYYDGVAKYGIGVTMGASVFVESNYFRNTKYPMMISKQGTDAKGDGTFSGEAGGVLKSYGNIFAEKGSHFSYVTWKQSNTDFDAYEVESPSEKVPATVVAKAGGTSYNNFDTDASKMYTYAPDATVDIPAKVTGFYGAGRLNQGDIHYTFNNATDDADYGR
;
A
#
# COMPACT_ATOMS: atom_id res chain seq x y z
N ALA A 1 -13.41 -2.04 19.81
CA ALA A 1 -12.64 -3.08 20.51
C ALA A 1 -11.16 -2.96 20.17
N CYS A 2 -10.28 -3.47 21.03
CA CYS A 2 -8.83 -3.39 20.86
C CYS A 2 -8.22 -4.78 20.99
N PHE A 3 -7.34 -5.12 20.05
CA PHE A 3 -6.43 -6.25 20.11
C PHE A 3 -5.04 -5.71 20.53
N HIS A 4 -4.54 -6.18 21.65
CA HIS A 4 -3.24 -5.74 22.16
C HIS A 4 -2.35 -6.95 22.38
N GLY A 5 -1.25 -7.05 21.64
CA GLY A 5 -0.29 -8.14 21.76
C GLY A 5 -0.67 -9.42 21.01
N PHE A 6 -1.78 -9.42 20.25
CA PHE A 6 -2.17 -10.53 19.38
C PHE A 6 -2.98 -10.02 18.18
N GLY A 7 -3.01 -10.80 17.10
CA GLY A 7 -3.64 -10.45 15.84
C GLY A 7 -4.96 -11.18 15.59
N LEU A 8 -5.58 -10.86 14.45
CA LEU A 8 -6.81 -11.48 13.94
C LEU A 8 -6.53 -12.17 12.60
N GLY A 9 -6.81 -13.47 12.53
CA GLY A 9 -6.80 -14.24 11.29
C GLY A 9 -8.21 -14.42 10.73
N ILE A 10 -8.42 -14.10 9.46
CA ILE A 10 -9.62 -14.41 8.69
C ILE A 10 -9.20 -15.41 7.61
N ILE A 11 -9.54 -16.69 7.81
CA ILE A 11 -9.05 -17.79 6.99
C ILE A 11 -10.22 -18.53 6.34
N ASN A 12 -10.17 -18.66 5.00
CA ASN A 12 -11.18 -19.35 4.19
C ASN A 12 -12.63 -18.81 4.41
N GLY A 13 -12.74 -17.52 4.71
CA GLY A 13 -14.02 -16.86 4.96
C GLY A 13 -14.59 -16.18 3.71
N THR A 14 -15.84 -15.78 3.78
CA THR A 14 -16.49 -14.95 2.76
C THR A 14 -17.50 -14.01 3.39
N GLY A 15 -17.64 -12.80 2.81
CA GLY A 15 -18.64 -11.83 3.25
C GLY A 15 -18.37 -11.27 4.64
N VAL A 16 -17.10 -11.03 5.00
CA VAL A 16 -16.72 -10.54 6.33
C VAL A 16 -16.44 -9.03 6.29
N GLU A 17 -16.98 -8.31 7.25
CA GLU A 17 -16.70 -6.92 7.51
C GLU A 17 -15.97 -6.77 8.86
N VAL A 18 -14.84 -6.04 8.86
CA VAL A 18 -14.10 -5.71 10.09
C VAL A 18 -13.95 -4.20 10.18
N ARG A 19 -14.50 -3.61 11.26
CA ARG A 19 -14.49 -2.15 11.43
C ARG A 19 -14.41 -1.70 12.89
N ASN A 20 -13.94 -0.46 13.08
CA ASN A 20 -13.85 0.20 14.39
C ASN A 20 -13.07 -0.63 15.42
N MET A 21 -11.98 -1.25 14.96
CA MET A 21 -11.06 -2.05 15.76
C MET A 21 -9.72 -1.36 15.86
N ALA A 22 -8.98 -1.65 16.91
CA ALA A 22 -7.60 -1.24 17.06
C ALA A 22 -6.71 -2.48 17.23
N PHE A 23 -5.55 -2.46 16.58
CA PHE A 23 -4.57 -3.55 16.59
C PHE A 23 -3.21 -2.98 16.98
N PHE A 24 -2.72 -3.34 18.16
CA PHE A 24 -1.51 -2.78 18.75
C PHE A 24 -0.54 -3.85 19.19
N TYR A 25 0.75 -3.60 18.97
CA TYR A 25 1.86 -4.32 19.58
C TYR A 25 1.77 -5.85 19.44
N GLN A 26 1.36 -6.33 18.26
CA GLN A 26 1.48 -7.76 17.96
C GLN A 26 2.95 -8.17 18.03
N GLY A 27 3.24 -9.35 18.50
CA GLY A 27 4.61 -9.86 18.63
C GLY A 27 5.40 -9.75 17.32
N SER A 28 6.67 -9.49 17.39
CA SER A 28 7.57 -9.02 16.32
C SER A 28 7.57 -9.82 14.99
N SER A 29 7.11 -11.05 15.00
CA SER A 29 7.07 -11.94 13.81
C SER A 29 5.65 -12.32 13.36
N ASN A 30 4.62 -11.68 13.91
CA ASN A 30 3.23 -11.96 13.57
C ASN A 30 2.52 -10.71 13.04
N ASP A 31 1.54 -10.92 12.19
CA ASP A 31 0.72 -9.85 11.64
C ASP A 31 -0.35 -9.38 12.63
N ASN A 32 -0.70 -8.10 12.61
CA ASN A 32 -1.87 -7.60 13.32
C ASN A 32 -3.16 -8.16 12.75
N MET A 33 -3.25 -8.23 11.41
CA MET A 33 -4.37 -8.89 10.73
C MET A 33 -3.85 -9.67 9.52
N GLU A 34 -4.35 -10.89 9.37
CA GLU A 34 -4.05 -11.75 8.24
C GLU A 34 -5.34 -12.27 7.58
N ILE A 35 -5.43 -12.10 6.26
CA ILE A 35 -6.55 -12.53 5.43
C ILE A 35 -6.03 -13.57 4.45
N LYS A 36 -6.50 -14.83 4.56
CA LYS A 36 -6.04 -15.96 3.74
C LYS A 36 -7.17 -16.73 3.09
N GLY A 37 -7.03 -17.04 1.81
CA GLY A 37 -7.97 -17.88 1.08
C GLY A 37 -9.42 -17.37 1.16
N THR A 38 -9.61 -16.09 1.25
CA THR A 38 -10.90 -15.44 1.53
C THR A 38 -11.37 -14.62 0.34
N HIS A 39 -12.65 -14.31 0.29
CA HIS A 39 -13.20 -13.41 -0.72
C HIS A 39 -14.37 -12.58 -0.20
N HIS A 40 -14.58 -11.40 -0.83
CA HIS A 40 -15.62 -10.45 -0.45
C HIS A 40 -15.44 -9.97 0.99
N ILE A 41 -14.26 -9.41 1.27
CA ILE A 41 -13.88 -8.91 2.59
C ILE A 41 -13.82 -7.39 2.54
N TRP A 42 -14.38 -6.74 3.55
CA TRP A 42 -14.26 -5.31 3.74
C TRP A 42 -13.66 -5.00 5.11
N VAL A 43 -12.46 -4.45 5.11
CA VAL A 43 -11.75 -4.02 6.33
C VAL A 43 -11.65 -2.50 6.30
N HIS A 44 -12.31 -1.82 7.24
CA HIS A 44 -12.37 -0.38 7.19
C HIS A 44 -12.49 0.30 8.56
N ASN A 45 -12.06 1.57 8.64
CA ASN A 45 -12.10 2.36 9.85
C ASN A 45 -11.44 1.67 11.05
N ASN A 46 -10.32 1.00 10.81
CA ASN A 46 -9.50 0.37 11.83
C ASN A 46 -8.20 1.15 12.04
N ASP A 47 -7.57 0.89 13.16
CA ASP A 47 -6.31 1.50 13.56
C ASP A 47 -5.25 0.44 13.80
N TYR A 48 -4.08 0.60 13.17
CA TYR A 48 -2.96 -0.33 13.24
C TYR A 48 -1.72 0.40 13.70
N PHE A 49 -1.12 -0.07 14.77
CA PHE A 49 0.08 0.53 15.34
C PHE A 49 1.05 -0.53 15.83
N TYR A 50 2.31 -0.40 15.47
CA TYR A 50 3.37 -1.21 16.04
C TYR A 50 4.28 -0.41 16.96
N GLY A 51 4.68 0.77 16.57
CA GLY A 51 5.74 1.51 17.22
C GLY A 51 7.07 0.76 17.15
N GLU A 52 8.09 1.31 17.73
CA GLU A 52 9.39 0.68 17.78
C GLU A 52 9.46 -0.29 18.97
N GLN A 53 9.67 -1.58 18.68
CA GLN A 53 9.73 -2.65 19.67
C GLN A 53 11.07 -3.39 19.67
N GLY A 54 12.04 -2.95 18.89
CA GLY A 54 13.32 -3.63 18.76
C GLY A 54 14.09 -3.16 17.54
N GLY A 55 15.02 -3.97 17.07
CA GLY A 55 15.85 -3.69 15.91
C GLY A 55 15.64 -4.65 14.74
N GLY A 56 16.22 -4.32 13.59
CA GLY A 56 16.22 -5.16 12.40
C GLY A 56 14.89 -5.16 11.62
N ASP A 57 14.67 -6.20 10.85
CA ASP A 57 13.55 -6.32 9.90
C ASP A 57 12.16 -6.32 10.57
N HIS A 58 12.09 -6.60 11.85
CA HIS A 58 10.86 -6.61 12.64
C HIS A 58 10.85 -5.56 13.76
N GLY A 59 11.70 -4.54 13.67
CA GLY A 59 11.79 -3.50 14.71
C GLY A 59 10.47 -2.76 14.94
N LYS A 60 9.66 -2.64 13.88
CA LYS A 60 8.30 -2.08 13.92
C LYS A 60 7.25 -3.14 13.53
N GLY A 61 7.39 -4.35 14.05
CA GLY A 61 6.46 -5.46 13.81
C GLY A 61 6.60 -6.17 12.47
N ASP A 62 5.64 -7.04 12.13
CA ASP A 62 5.46 -7.64 10.80
C ASP A 62 4.28 -6.98 10.08
N GLY A 63 3.49 -7.67 9.27
CA GLY A 63 2.39 -7.08 8.52
C GLY A 63 1.29 -6.47 9.40
N ALA A 64 0.86 -5.25 9.12
CA ALA A 64 -0.27 -4.68 9.84
C ALA A 64 -1.60 -5.26 9.31
N LEU A 65 -1.75 -5.36 7.99
CA LEU A 65 -2.90 -5.99 7.33
C LEU A 65 -2.45 -6.66 6.04
N ASP A 66 -2.31 -7.97 6.08
CA ASP A 66 -1.84 -8.77 4.95
C ASP A 66 -2.95 -9.57 4.30
N SER A 67 -2.97 -9.61 2.97
CA SER A 67 -3.85 -10.44 2.14
C SER A 67 -3.03 -11.48 1.39
N LYS A 68 -3.31 -12.77 1.62
CA LYS A 68 -2.44 -13.89 1.24
C LYS A 68 -3.23 -15.08 0.71
N ASP A 69 -2.51 -15.99 0.04
CA ASP A 69 -2.98 -17.33 -0.32
C ASP A 69 -4.35 -17.33 -1.04
N GLY A 70 -4.47 -16.51 -2.09
CA GLY A 70 -5.67 -16.43 -2.91
C GLY A 70 -6.78 -15.52 -2.36
N ALA A 71 -6.49 -14.66 -1.39
CA ALA A 71 -7.44 -13.63 -0.98
C ALA A 71 -7.78 -12.70 -2.14
N THR A 72 -9.08 -12.56 -2.46
CA THR A 72 -9.55 -11.80 -3.62
C THR A 72 -10.88 -11.08 -3.33
N PHE A 73 -11.24 -10.09 -4.16
CA PHE A 73 -12.41 -9.22 -3.94
C PHE A 73 -12.41 -8.62 -2.53
N CYS A 74 -11.24 -8.14 -2.10
CA CYS A 74 -11.05 -7.49 -0.81
C CYS A 74 -10.95 -5.98 -0.98
N THR A 75 -11.62 -5.23 -0.10
CA THR A 75 -11.50 -3.77 -0.02
C THR A 75 -10.96 -3.37 1.35
N PHE A 76 -9.91 -2.55 1.34
CA PHE A 76 -9.30 -1.98 2.52
C PHE A 76 -9.44 -0.46 2.44
N SER A 77 -10.24 0.14 3.35
CA SER A 77 -10.58 1.56 3.23
C SER A 77 -10.71 2.27 4.57
N TYR A 78 -10.36 3.56 4.59
CA TYR A 78 -10.46 4.40 5.78
C TYR A 78 -9.75 3.81 7.01
N ASN A 79 -8.69 3.02 6.80
CA ASN A 79 -7.85 2.53 7.88
C ASN A 79 -6.70 3.51 8.14
N HIS A 80 -6.26 3.56 9.38
CA HIS A 80 -5.08 4.30 9.79
C HIS A 80 -3.96 3.32 10.13
N PHE A 81 -2.87 3.39 9.37
CA PHE A 81 -1.65 2.63 9.60
C PHE A 81 -0.58 3.59 10.06
N HIS A 82 -0.24 3.56 11.32
CA HIS A 82 0.77 4.47 11.84
C HIS A 82 1.92 3.74 12.51
N ASP A 83 3.10 4.23 12.23
CA ASP A 83 4.37 3.73 12.78
C ASP A 83 4.53 2.21 12.60
N THR A 84 4.17 1.71 11.41
CA THR A 84 4.29 0.30 11.05
C THR A 84 5.51 0.08 10.15
N GLY A 85 6.27 -0.98 10.37
CA GLY A 85 7.44 -1.29 9.53
C GLY A 85 7.06 -1.88 8.17
N LYS A 86 6.01 -2.70 8.15
CA LYS A 86 5.52 -3.45 6.98
C LYS A 86 4.00 -3.41 6.95
N SER A 87 3.41 -2.36 6.39
CA SER A 87 1.97 -2.11 6.52
C SER A 87 1.10 -3.20 5.88
N ASN A 88 1.25 -3.44 4.57
CA ASN A 88 0.34 -4.33 3.84
C ASN A 88 1.07 -5.20 2.82
N LEU A 89 1.05 -6.51 3.01
CA LEU A 89 1.45 -7.47 1.99
C LEU A 89 0.22 -7.93 1.19
N CYS A 90 0.34 -7.89 -0.13
CA CYS A 90 -0.67 -8.40 -1.05
C CYS A 90 -0.06 -9.50 -1.90
N GLY A 91 -0.35 -10.74 -1.52
CA GLY A 91 0.17 -11.95 -2.17
C GLY A 91 1.49 -12.49 -1.61
N MET A 92 1.56 -13.80 -1.49
CA MET A 92 2.76 -14.57 -1.11
C MET A 92 3.64 -14.89 -2.33
N LYS A 93 4.85 -15.41 -2.12
CA LYS A 93 5.70 -15.94 -3.22
C LYS A 93 5.09 -17.13 -3.92
N SER A 94 4.19 -17.84 -3.26
CA SER A 94 3.43 -18.98 -3.79
C SER A 94 2.21 -18.58 -4.60
N GLU A 95 1.85 -17.29 -4.65
CA GLU A 95 0.69 -16.84 -5.43
C GLU A 95 0.89 -17.10 -6.91
N THR A 96 -0.15 -17.65 -7.52
CA THR A 96 -0.19 -17.95 -8.97
C THR A 96 -1.41 -17.40 -9.65
N VAL A 97 -2.31 -16.74 -8.90
CA VAL A 97 -3.60 -16.24 -9.35
C VAL A 97 -3.62 -14.71 -9.34
N ASP A 98 -4.25 -14.12 -10.34
CA ASP A 98 -4.53 -12.69 -10.41
C ASP A 98 -5.71 -12.34 -9.50
N ASN A 99 -5.43 -12.03 -8.24
CA ASN A 99 -6.43 -11.62 -7.26
C ASN A 99 -6.79 -10.13 -7.44
N LEU A 100 -8.06 -9.78 -7.21
CA LEU A 100 -8.60 -8.42 -7.33
C LEU A 100 -8.74 -7.79 -5.95
N ILE A 101 -8.00 -6.71 -5.69
CA ILE A 101 -7.96 -6.06 -4.38
C ILE A 101 -8.01 -4.54 -4.56
N CYS A 102 -8.63 -3.86 -3.60
CA CYS A 102 -8.75 -2.40 -3.58
C CYS A 102 -8.26 -1.81 -2.26
N TYR A 103 -7.48 -0.71 -2.36
CA TYR A 103 -7.08 0.13 -1.23
C TYR A 103 -7.53 1.56 -1.51
N HIS A 104 -8.40 2.14 -0.66
CA HIS A 104 -8.79 3.54 -0.82
C HIS A 104 -9.02 4.27 0.49
N HIS A 105 -8.75 5.58 0.48
CA HIS A 105 -8.95 6.46 1.63
C HIS A 105 -8.26 5.97 2.91
N ASN A 106 -7.18 5.22 2.79
CA ASN A 106 -6.37 4.86 3.95
C ASN A 106 -5.35 5.97 4.25
N TRP A 107 -5.01 6.11 5.51
CA TRP A 107 -3.92 6.95 5.96
C TRP A 107 -2.73 6.09 6.35
N PHE A 108 -1.63 6.24 5.58
CA PHE A 108 -0.33 5.64 5.87
C PHE A 108 0.54 6.70 6.50
N ASP A 109 0.68 6.66 7.82
CA ASP A 109 1.19 7.71 8.67
C ASP A 109 2.52 7.30 9.29
N HIS A 110 3.61 7.91 8.84
CA HIS A 110 4.98 7.68 9.33
C HIS A 110 5.36 6.19 9.40
N SER A 111 4.89 5.43 8.43
CA SER A 111 5.19 4.02 8.26
C SER A 111 6.35 3.80 7.30
N ASP A 112 7.03 2.65 7.39
CA ASP A 112 8.23 2.41 6.59
C ASP A 112 7.92 1.95 5.17
N SER A 113 7.19 0.84 5.00
CA SER A 113 7.08 0.16 3.70
C SER A 113 5.79 -0.63 3.51
N ARG A 114 5.57 -1.10 2.27
CA ARG A 114 4.44 -1.97 1.87
C ARG A 114 3.08 -1.28 2.01
N HIS A 115 2.80 -0.28 1.17
CA HIS A 115 1.53 0.45 1.20
C HIS A 115 0.74 0.41 -0.13
N PRO A 116 0.43 -0.75 -0.71
CA PRO A 116 0.87 -2.12 -0.41
C PRO A 116 2.14 -2.57 -1.16
N ARG A 117 2.72 -3.71 -0.75
CA ARG A 117 3.62 -4.52 -1.58
C ARG A 117 2.82 -5.60 -2.27
N VAL A 118 2.83 -5.61 -3.60
CA VAL A 118 1.95 -6.46 -4.42
C VAL A 118 2.74 -7.52 -5.19
N ARG A 119 2.26 -8.76 -5.16
CA ARG A 119 2.68 -9.88 -5.99
C ARG A 119 1.51 -10.41 -6.81
N THR A 120 1.73 -10.67 -8.09
CA THR A 120 0.80 -11.30 -9.06
C THR A 120 -0.56 -10.64 -9.26
N SER A 121 -1.08 -9.97 -8.25
CA SER A 121 -2.46 -9.47 -8.18
C SER A 121 -2.69 -8.22 -9.04
N SER A 122 -3.95 -7.97 -9.38
CA SER A 122 -4.48 -6.72 -9.94
C SER A 122 -5.05 -5.87 -8.82
N VAL A 123 -4.42 -4.74 -8.53
CA VAL A 123 -4.77 -3.92 -7.37
C VAL A 123 -5.07 -2.48 -7.76
N HIS A 124 -6.21 -1.97 -7.32
CA HIS A 124 -6.58 -0.57 -7.43
C HIS A 124 -6.26 0.18 -6.14
N VAL A 125 -5.43 1.21 -6.23
CA VAL A 125 -4.96 2.02 -5.11
C VAL A 125 -5.33 3.47 -5.38
N TRP A 126 -6.35 4.02 -4.69
CA TRP A 126 -6.86 5.33 -5.00
C TRP A 126 -7.27 6.14 -3.76
N ASN A 127 -7.12 7.44 -3.84
CA ASN A 127 -7.45 8.40 -2.78
C ASN A 127 -6.87 8.04 -1.39
N ASN A 128 -5.70 7.40 -1.34
CA ASN A 128 -5.01 7.22 -0.08
C ASN A 128 -4.10 8.40 0.23
N TYR A 129 -3.87 8.62 1.51
CA TYR A 129 -2.92 9.60 2.01
C TYR A 129 -1.67 8.90 2.55
N TYR A 130 -0.53 9.22 1.93
CA TYR A 130 0.80 8.75 2.33
C TYR A 130 1.52 9.90 2.99
N ASP A 131 1.79 9.80 4.27
CA ASP A 131 2.31 10.86 5.10
C ASP A 131 3.63 10.45 5.76
N GLY A 132 4.75 11.00 5.32
CA GLY A 132 6.06 10.71 5.91
C GLY A 132 6.53 9.26 5.75
N VAL A 133 6.24 8.61 4.62
CA VAL A 133 6.62 7.21 4.38
C VAL A 133 8.13 7.08 4.18
N ALA A 134 8.79 6.32 5.07
CA ALA A 134 10.24 6.35 5.22
C ALA A 134 11.01 5.53 4.17
N LYS A 135 10.47 4.41 3.69
CA LYS A 135 11.14 3.56 2.69
C LYS A 135 10.45 3.64 1.34
N TYR A 136 9.27 3.05 1.19
CA TYR A 136 8.50 3.16 -0.05
C TYR A 136 6.99 3.07 0.17
N GLY A 137 6.24 3.72 -0.69
CA GLY A 137 4.80 3.62 -0.76
C GLY A 137 4.35 2.29 -1.37
N ILE A 138 4.06 2.29 -2.66
CA ILE A 138 3.54 1.13 -3.38
C ILE A 138 4.68 0.40 -4.10
N GLY A 139 4.76 -0.93 -3.89
CA GLY A 139 5.79 -1.74 -4.55
C GLY A 139 5.18 -2.92 -5.32
N VAL A 140 5.66 -3.17 -6.56
CA VAL A 140 5.16 -4.26 -7.41
C VAL A 140 6.23 -5.26 -7.78
N THR A 141 5.87 -6.55 -7.69
CA THR A 141 6.72 -7.68 -8.02
C THR A 141 5.92 -8.78 -8.70
N MET A 142 6.61 -9.78 -9.24
CA MET A 142 6.05 -11.04 -9.75
C MET A 142 4.89 -10.83 -10.74
N GLY A 143 5.01 -9.85 -11.64
CA GLY A 143 4.03 -9.61 -12.69
C GLY A 143 2.73 -8.93 -12.24
N ALA A 144 2.67 -8.38 -11.03
CA ALA A 144 1.51 -7.63 -10.56
C ALA A 144 1.18 -6.43 -11.47
N SER A 145 -0.09 -6.10 -11.55
CA SER A 145 -0.62 -4.90 -12.22
C SER A 145 -1.30 -4.01 -11.17
N VAL A 146 -0.82 -2.79 -10.98
CA VAL A 146 -1.38 -1.89 -9.97
C VAL A 146 -1.76 -0.56 -10.61
N PHE A 147 -3.02 -0.18 -10.48
CA PHE A 147 -3.52 1.14 -10.87
C PHE A 147 -3.48 2.07 -9.66
N VAL A 148 -2.69 3.12 -9.76
CA VAL A 148 -2.44 4.10 -8.69
C VAL A 148 -3.06 5.43 -9.12
N GLU A 149 -4.19 5.78 -8.52
CA GLU A 149 -5.01 6.91 -8.97
C GLU A 149 -5.32 7.88 -7.84
N SER A 150 -5.10 9.16 -8.08
CA SER A 150 -5.58 10.26 -7.23
C SER A 150 -5.17 10.11 -5.75
N ASN A 151 -3.97 9.59 -5.47
CA ASN A 151 -3.41 9.51 -4.12
C ASN A 151 -2.60 10.77 -3.79
N TYR A 152 -2.51 11.11 -2.52
CA TYR A 152 -1.70 12.21 -2.03
C TYR A 152 -0.49 11.68 -1.27
N PHE A 153 0.72 11.95 -1.78
CA PHE A 153 1.99 11.58 -1.18
C PHE A 153 2.67 12.83 -0.62
N ARG A 154 2.73 12.95 0.70
CA ARG A 154 3.47 13.99 1.42
C ARG A 154 4.75 13.40 1.99
N ASN A 155 5.87 14.00 1.68
CA ASN A 155 7.18 13.62 2.21
C ASN A 155 7.42 12.07 2.19
N THR A 156 7.13 11.46 1.05
CA THR A 156 7.31 10.02 0.82
C THR A 156 8.59 9.79 0.04
N LYS A 157 9.48 8.93 0.51
CA LYS A 157 10.78 8.67 -0.12
C LYS A 157 10.64 8.16 -1.55
N TYR A 158 10.07 6.98 -1.70
CA TYR A 158 9.80 6.34 -2.99
C TYR A 158 8.30 6.08 -3.11
N PRO A 159 7.52 6.95 -3.74
CA PRO A 159 6.06 6.78 -3.77
C PRO A 159 5.62 5.49 -4.46
N MET A 160 6.32 5.10 -5.51
CA MET A 160 6.07 3.90 -6.29
C MET A 160 7.39 3.24 -6.67
N MET A 161 7.43 1.91 -6.64
CA MET A 161 8.62 1.12 -7.00
C MET A 161 8.26 -0.12 -7.79
N ILE A 162 9.05 -0.41 -8.82
CA ILE A 162 9.05 -1.70 -9.52
C ILE A 162 10.34 -2.44 -9.18
N SER A 163 10.24 -3.72 -8.81
CA SER A 163 11.42 -4.52 -8.45
C SER A 163 12.43 -4.59 -9.59
N LYS A 164 13.70 -4.35 -9.28
CA LYS A 164 14.88 -4.41 -10.16
C LYS A 164 14.92 -3.36 -11.26
N GLN A 165 14.16 -2.28 -11.14
CA GLN A 165 14.24 -1.16 -12.07
C GLN A 165 13.91 0.16 -11.40
N GLY A 166 14.02 1.29 -12.14
CA GLY A 166 13.71 2.62 -11.63
C GLY A 166 14.53 2.96 -10.40
N THR A 167 13.86 3.40 -9.34
CA THR A 167 14.50 3.75 -8.08
C THR A 167 15.10 2.53 -7.36
N ASP A 168 14.50 1.35 -7.49
CA ASP A 168 15.05 0.11 -6.90
C ASP A 168 16.40 -0.29 -7.54
N ALA A 169 16.58 -0.05 -8.83
CA ALA A 169 17.86 -0.32 -9.52
C ALA A 169 19.01 0.60 -9.08
N LYS A 170 18.69 1.74 -8.45
CA LYS A 170 19.69 2.68 -7.94
C LYS A 170 20.31 2.27 -6.59
N GLY A 171 19.77 1.24 -5.96
CA GLY A 171 20.56 0.35 -5.11
C GLY A 171 20.65 0.64 -3.63
N ASP A 172 19.64 1.02 -2.93
CA ASP A 172 19.70 0.91 -1.47
C ASP A 172 19.05 -0.38 -0.91
N GLY A 173 18.79 -1.35 -1.76
CA GLY A 173 18.37 -2.71 -1.37
C GLY A 173 17.02 -2.78 -0.65
N THR A 174 16.16 -1.82 -0.87
CA THR A 174 14.92 -1.67 -0.13
C THR A 174 13.81 -2.61 -0.58
N PHE A 175 13.94 -3.23 -1.74
CA PHE A 175 12.88 -4.04 -2.32
C PHE A 175 13.24 -5.52 -2.44
N SER A 176 12.50 -6.31 -3.20
CA SER A 176 12.46 -7.77 -3.00
C SER A 176 13.48 -8.59 -3.77
N GLY A 177 14.06 -8.06 -4.81
CA GLY A 177 14.87 -8.85 -5.76
C GLY A 177 14.09 -9.88 -6.59
N GLU A 178 12.75 -9.92 -6.52
CA GLU A 178 11.87 -10.72 -7.37
C GLU A 178 11.70 -10.05 -8.75
N ALA A 179 11.12 -10.75 -9.72
CA ALA A 179 10.73 -10.14 -11.00
C ALA A 179 9.80 -8.95 -10.77
N GLY A 180 9.82 -7.97 -11.67
CA GLY A 180 8.95 -6.79 -11.57
C GLY A 180 7.49 -7.08 -11.95
N GLY A 181 6.69 -6.04 -11.90
CA GLY A 181 5.33 -5.90 -12.44
C GLY A 181 5.20 -4.50 -13.03
N VAL A 182 4.00 -3.99 -13.24
CA VAL A 182 3.78 -2.66 -13.81
C VAL A 182 2.82 -1.84 -12.97
N LEU A 183 3.19 -0.59 -12.70
CA LEU A 183 2.36 0.44 -12.09
C LEU A 183 1.84 1.38 -13.18
N LYS A 184 0.52 1.55 -13.25
CA LYS A 184 -0.16 2.62 -14.01
C LYS A 184 -0.47 3.75 -13.05
N SER A 185 -0.11 4.99 -13.38
CA SER A 185 -0.24 6.16 -12.51
C SER A 185 -1.09 7.24 -13.15
N TYR A 186 -2.07 7.79 -12.40
CA TYR A 186 -2.91 8.89 -12.84
C TYR A 186 -3.27 9.83 -11.69
N GLY A 187 -3.16 11.13 -11.90
CA GLY A 187 -3.72 12.16 -11.01
C GLY A 187 -3.17 12.21 -9.59
N ASN A 188 -2.03 11.57 -9.31
CA ASN A 188 -1.40 11.58 -8.00
C ASN A 188 -0.69 12.91 -7.71
N ILE A 189 -0.70 13.35 -6.45
CA ILE A 189 0.03 14.53 -5.98
C ILE A 189 1.23 14.10 -5.15
N PHE A 190 2.40 14.67 -5.44
CA PHE A 190 3.64 14.49 -4.68
C PHE A 190 4.03 15.83 -4.04
N ALA A 191 3.73 15.97 -2.75
CA ALA A 191 3.93 17.19 -1.96
C ALA A 191 5.11 17.06 -0.99
N GLU A 192 5.67 18.21 -0.59
CA GLU A 192 6.75 18.31 0.39
C GLU A 192 7.89 17.30 0.13
N LYS A 193 8.33 17.24 -1.11
CA LYS A 193 9.40 16.33 -1.55
C LYS A 193 10.69 16.63 -0.79
N GLY A 194 11.11 15.73 0.08
CA GLY A 194 12.39 15.79 0.76
C GLY A 194 13.57 15.51 -0.18
N SER A 195 14.80 15.66 0.32
CA SER A 195 16.03 15.36 -0.44
C SER A 195 16.13 13.90 -0.88
N HIS A 196 15.38 13.03 -0.26
CA HIS A 196 15.36 11.58 -0.52
C HIS A 196 14.30 11.17 -1.54
N PHE A 197 13.43 12.06 -1.97
CA PHE A 197 12.39 11.75 -2.95
C PHE A 197 13.00 11.28 -4.26
N SER A 198 12.59 10.11 -4.72
CA SER A 198 12.94 9.60 -6.05
C SER A 198 11.74 8.93 -6.70
N TYR A 199 11.49 9.29 -7.94
CA TYR A 199 10.42 8.74 -8.77
C TYR A 199 10.79 8.94 -10.24
N VAL A 200 10.79 7.87 -11.00
CA VAL A 200 11.16 7.88 -12.43
C VAL A 200 9.97 7.42 -13.26
N THR A 201 9.47 8.28 -14.12
CA THR A 201 8.39 7.94 -15.04
C THR A 201 8.90 7.16 -16.26
N TRP A 202 8.01 6.43 -16.93
CA TRP A 202 8.33 5.77 -18.19
C TRP A 202 8.76 6.76 -19.29
N LYS A 203 8.24 7.97 -19.28
CA LYS A 203 8.66 9.06 -20.20
C LYS A 203 10.12 9.47 -19.97
N GLN A 204 10.62 9.40 -18.73
CA GLN A 204 12.02 9.72 -18.40
C GLN A 204 12.97 8.56 -18.71
N SER A 205 12.52 7.32 -18.52
CA SER A 205 13.28 6.14 -18.84
C SER A 205 12.32 4.99 -19.18
N ASN A 206 12.38 4.49 -20.40
CA ASN A 206 11.50 3.40 -20.86
C ASN A 206 11.99 2.00 -20.46
N THR A 207 13.10 1.90 -19.78
CA THR A 207 13.69 0.64 -19.27
C THR A 207 13.80 0.61 -17.77
N ASP A 208 14.09 1.74 -17.14
CA ASP A 208 14.33 1.87 -15.70
C ASP A 208 13.34 2.89 -15.11
N PHE A 209 12.07 2.54 -15.07
CA PHE A 209 10.95 3.37 -14.60
C PHE A 209 10.27 2.77 -13.37
N ASP A 210 9.60 3.64 -12.60
CA ASP A 210 8.79 3.27 -11.44
C ASP A 210 7.31 3.17 -11.77
N ALA A 211 6.82 3.94 -12.76
CA ALA A 211 5.44 3.87 -13.21
C ALA A 211 5.26 4.36 -14.66
N TYR A 212 4.22 3.89 -15.30
CA TYR A 212 3.69 4.42 -16.57
C TYR A 212 2.60 5.43 -16.26
N GLU A 213 2.84 6.70 -16.56
CA GLU A 213 1.88 7.78 -16.36
C GLU A 213 0.95 7.91 -17.56
N VAL A 214 -0.35 7.98 -17.30
CA VAL A 214 -1.41 8.18 -18.30
C VAL A 214 -2.05 9.57 -18.15
N GLU A 215 -2.64 10.05 -19.25
CA GLU A 215 -3.33 11.35 -19.29
C GLU A 215 -4.83 11.22 -18.93
N SER A 216 -5.34 9.99 -18.89
CA SER A 216 -6.72 9.68 -18.54
C SER A 216 -6.79 8.34 -17.79
N PRO A 217 -7.68 8.17 -16.80
CA PRO A 217 -7.82 6.90 -16.09
C PRO A 217 -8.26 5.75 -17.01
N SER A 218 -8.99 6.05 -18.09
CA SER A 218 -9.44 5.06 -19.09
C SER A 218 -8.38 4.69 -20.13
N GLU A 219 -7.21 5.35 -20.13
CA GLU A 219 -6.14 5.02 -21.07
C GLU A 219 -5.51 3.67 -20.73
N LYS A 220 -5.30 2.85 -21.76
CA LYS A 220 -4.64 1.55 -21.62
C LYS A 220 -3.11 1.70 -21.66
N VAL A 221 -2.45 0.95 -20.80
CA VAL A 221 -0.99 0.81 -20.89
C VAL A 221 -0.65 -0.09 -22.09
N PRO A 222 0.20 0.37 -23.03
CA PRO A 222 0.63 -0.45 -24.17
C PRO A 222 1.33 -1.74 -23.73
N ALA A 223 1.10 -2.84 -24.46
CA ALA A 223 1.75 -4.12 -24.16
C ALA A 223 3.29 -4.10 -24.30
N THR A 224 3.85 -3.06 -24.93
CA THR A 224 5.29 -2.81 -25.02
C THR A 224 5.90 -2.23 -23.75
N VAL A 225 5.07 -1.75 -22.83
CA VAL A 225 5.50 -1.30 -21.50
C VAL A 225 5.60 -2.53 -20.61
N VAL A 226 6.82 -2.98 -20.38
CA VAL A 226 7.11 -4.24 -19.66
C VAL A 226 8.06 -4.00 -18.52
N ALA A 227 7.93 -4.81 -17.47
CA ALA A 227 8.91 -4.86 -16.40
C ALA A 227 10.25 -5.37 -16.96
N LYS A 228 11.34 -4.68 -16.64
CA LYS A 228 12.71 -5.05 -17.06
C LYS A 228 13.08 -6.46 -16.63
N ALA A 229 12.77 -6.82 -15.40
CA ALA A 229 12.93 -8.17 -14.88
C ALA A 229 11.60 -8.94 -14.96
N GLY A 230 11.58 -10.03 -15.70
CA GLY A 230 10.41 -10.87 -15.92
C GLY A 230 9.60 -10.54 -17.17
N GLY A 231 9.78 -9.36 -17.78
CA GLY A 231 9.17 -9.00 -19.07
C GLY A 231 7.63 -8.92 -19.04
N THR A 232 7.03 -8.81 -17.86
CA THR A 232 5.57 -8.79 -17.71
C THR A 232 5.01 -7.42 -18.04
N SER A 233 3.95 -7.36 -18.85
CA SER A 233 3.19 -6.15 -19.17
C SER A 233 2.05 -5.93 -18.17
N TYR A 234 1.50 -4.72 -18.19
CA TYR A 234 0.29 -4.38 -17.47
C TYR A 234 -0.95 -5.06 -18.10
N ASN A 235 -1.79 -5.67 -17.29
CA ASN A 235 -2.94 -6.44 -17.80
C ASN A 235 -4.19 -5.61 -18.13
N ASN A 236 -4.16 -4.31 -17.86
CA ASN A 236 -5.28 -3.37 -18.10
C ASN A 236 -6.62 -3.78 -17.45
N PHE A 237 -6.57 -4.40 -16.28
CA PHE A 237 -7.75 -4.83 -15.51
C PHE A 237 -8.71 -3.67 -15.21
N ASP A 238 -8.15 -2.49 -14.99
CA ASP A 238 -8.88 -1.27 -14.63
C ASP A 238 -9.75 -0.70 -15.78
N THR A 239 -9.50 -1.14 -17.01
CA THR A 239 -10.33 -0.81 -18.18
C THR A 239 -11.23 -1.96 -18.63
N ASP A 240 -11.27 -3.05 -17.89
CA ASP A 240 -12.11 -4.23 -18.12
C ASP A 240 -13.34 -4.16 -17.21
N ALA A 241 -14.51 -3.89 -17.80
CA ALA A 241 -15.78 -3.76 -17.08
C ALA A 241 -16.22 -5.05 -16.34
N SER A 242 -15.63 -6.20 -16.66
CA SER A 242 -15.89 -7.45 -15.93
C SER A 242 -15.07 -7.58 -14.63
N LYS A 243 -14.02 -6.78 -14.48
CA LYS A 243 -13.12 -6.79 -13.33
C LYS A 243 -13.25 -5.54 -12.48
N MET A 244 -13.52 -4.39 -13.09
CA MET A 244 -13.54 -3.10 -12.43
C MET A 244 -14.95 -2.74 -11.93
N TYR A 245 -15.01 -2.24 -10.73
CA TYR A 245 -16.24 -1.74 -10.11
C TYR A 245 -16.48 -0.26 -10.43
N THR A 246 -17.71 0.21 -10.18
CA THR A 246 -18.03 1.65 -10.28
C THR A 246 -17.53 2.39 -9.06
N TYR A 247 -16.81 3.49 -9.26
CA TYR A 247 -16.27 4.34 -8.21
C TYR A 247 -16.22 5.80 -8.68
N ALA A 248 -16.02 6.72 -7.75
CA ALA A 248 -15.87 8.14 -8.02
C ALA A 248 -14.76 8.71 -7.13
N PRO A 249 -13.57 8.97 -7.66
CA PRO A 249 -12.48 9.55 -6.87
C PRO A 249 -12.82 10.95 -6.38
N ASP A 250 -12.47 11.23 -5.15
CA ASP A 250 -12.41 12.58 -4.63
C ASP A 250 -11.27 13.38 -5.29
N ALA A 251 -11.39 14.69 -5.26
CA ALA A 251 -10.30 15.56 -5.74
C ALA A 251 -9.04 15.29 -4.91
N THR A 252 -7.93 14.99 -5.57
CA THR A 252 -6.68 14.56 -4.90
C THR A 252 -6.18 15.56 -3.86
N VAL A 253 -6.37 16.86 -4.10
CA VAL A 253 -5.95 17.94 -3.18
C VAL A 253 -6.70 17.89 -1.83
N ASP A 254 -7.88 17.33 -1.80
CA ASP A 254 -8.73 17.26 -0.59
C ASP A 254 -8.44 16.00 0.26
N ILE A 255 -7.69 15.04 -0.27
CA ILE A 255 -7.48 13.74 0.36
C ILE A 255 -6.89 13.83 1.78
N PRO A 256 -5.85 14.63 2.06
CA PRO A 256 -5.34 14.75 3.42
C PRO A 256 -6.43 15.12 4.43
N ALA A 257 -7.25 16.12 4.12
CA ALA A 257 -8.33 16.56 5.01
C ALA A 257 -9.45 15.52 5.14
N LYS A 258 -9.85 14.87 4.05
CA LYS A 258 -10.90 13.86 4.06
C LYS A 258 -10.51 12.59 4.81
N VAL A 259 -9.30 12.13 4.63
CA VAL A 259 -8.80 10.89 5.23
C VAL A 259 -8.52 11.09 6.72
N THR A 260 -7.80 12.14 7.10
CA THR A 260 -7.47 12.41 8.50
C THR A 260 -8.68 12.85 9.34
N GLY A 261 -9.75 13.32 8.73
CA GLY A 261 -11.01 13.67 9.41
C GLY A 261 -11.98 12.50 9.61
N PHE A 262 -11.79 11.35 8.96
CA PHE A 262 -12.77 10.26 8.92
C PHE A 262 -12.17 8.86 8.95
N TYR A 263 -11.17 8.60 9.76
CA TYR A 263 -10.50 7.31 9.89
C TYR A 263 -10.71 6.69 11.29
N GLY A 264 -10.22 5.46 11.49
CA GLY A 264 -10.38 4.72 12.74
C GLY A 264 -9.79 5.39 13.96
N ALA A 265 -8.55 5.87 13.88
CA ALA A 265 -7.83 6.50 14.99
C ALA A 265 -8.53 7.76 15.50
N GLY A 266 -9.09 8.59 14.63
CA GLY A 266 -9.85 9.77 15.06
C GLY A 266 -11.06 9.42 15.92
N ARG A 267 -11.66 8.27 15.72
CA ARG A 267 -12.76 7.76 16.53
C ARG A 267 -12.29 7.14 17.84
N LEU A 268 -11.16 6.43 17.81
CA LEU A 268 -10.55 5.84 19.01
C LEU A 268 -10.09 6.93 19.99
N ASN A 269 -9.61 8.04 19.48
CA ASN A 269 -9.25 9.20 20.33
C ASN A 269 -10.42 9.86 21.07
N GLN A 270 -11.65 9.45 20.79
CA GLN A 270 -12.83 9.86 21.56
C GLN A 270 -13.07 9.00 22.81
N GLY A 271 -12.27 7.97 23.02
CA GLY A 271 -12.30 7.08 24.18
C GLY A 271 -11.05 7.22 25.03
N ASP A 272 -10.63 6.11 25.61
CA ASP A 272 -9.49 6.05 26.55
C ASP A 272 -8.12 5.96 25.85
N ILE A 273 -8.08 5.79 24.54
CA ILE A 273 -6.85 5.64 23.76
C ILE A 273 -6.57 6.96 23.04
N HIS A 274 -5.48 7.58 23.41
CA HIS A 274 -5.01 8.83 22.81
C HIS A 274 -3.61 8.65 22.24
N TYR A 275 -3.45 9.13 20.99
CA TYR A 275 -2.15 9.17 20.33
C TYR A 275 -1.66 10.60 20.25
N THR A 276 -0.39 10.80 20.54
CA THR A 276 0.30 12.04 20.20
C THR A 276 1.09 11.78 18.92
N PHE A 277 0.62 12.30 17.82
CA PHE A 277 1.34 12.20 16.55
C PHE A 277 2.48 13.20 16.54
N ASN A 278 3.64 12.69 16.21
CA ASN A 278 4.77 13.53 15.89
C ASN A 278 4.62 13.98 14.44
N ASN A 279 4.19 15.21 14.21
CA ASN A 279 4.15 15.82 12.88
C ASN A 279 5.55 16.22 12.37
N ALA A 280 6.61 15.76 13.03
CA ALA A 280 7.93 15.89 12.46
C ALA A 280 7.95 15.20 11.09
N THR A 281 8.68 15.75 10.21
CA THR A 281 8.96 15.18 8.94
C THR A 281 9.51 13.80 9.08
N ASP A 282 9.87 13.02 8.48
CA ASP A 282 10.48 11.73 8.46
C ASP A 282 10.71 11.11 9.81
N ASP A 283 10.28 9.95 9.90
CA ASP A 283 10.70 9.01 10.89
C ASP A 283 12.25 8.94 10.91
N ALA A 284 12.81 8.93 12.11
CA ALA A 284 14.24 8.69 12.33
C ALA A 284 14.72 7.35 11.70
N ASP A 285 13.78 6.48 11.35
CA ASP A 285 14.00 5.18 10.72
C ASP A 285 14.18 5.20 9.22
N TYR A 286 14.26 6.34 8.66
CA TYR A 286 14.40 6.61 7.24
C TYR A 286 15.58 5.85 6.59
N GLY A 287 16.10 4.92 6.90
CA GLY A 287 17.17 4.11 6.32
C GLY A 287 17.17 2.67 6.80
N ARG A 288 16.18 2.29 7.56
CA ARG A 288 16.06 0.92 8.06
C ARG A 288 15.56 -0.07 7.04
#